data_068ca60e053061587ce4c83a05f5824b
#
_entry.id   068ca60e053061587ce4c83a05f5824b
#
_cell.length_a   1.000
_cell.length_b   1.000
_cell.length_c   1.000
_cell.angle_alpha   90.00
_cell.angle_beta   90.00
_cell.angle_gamma   90.00
#
_symmetry.space_group_name_H-M   'P 1'
#
loop_
_entity.id
_entity.type
_entity.pdbx_description
1 polymer ?
#
loop_
_entity_poly.entity_id
_entity_poly.type
_entity_poly.pdbx_seq_one_letter_code
_entity_poly.pdbx_strand_id
1 'polypeptide(L)'
;NNVPQGKYSVIFFYDSAKYSSTTYKKSGVSEEQNSDAIDKTVNYEGKDQIAAVTEEIVLSDTNQFNIDLGIVEDAKFDLRLDKIVQAITVNNGKNTTEHVYNSKLAKIDFEAKYANTSSMVVEYKFTITNEGGIAGYVKKLADYLPTELKFNSELNKDWYEGKDGVIYNDSLANTIINPGESKEVTLILTKNMNGDGDFGLINNSAEIYETSNDYGALDVDSTPGNKATNEDDYSTANVLASVKTGDVVIYTTLVLTVIAIVGVGIYMIKKKVLI
;
A
#
# COMPACT_ATOMS: atom_id res chain seq x y z
N ASN A 1 8.68 26.37 44.22
CA ASN A 1 7.38 26.61 44.87
C ASN A 1 7.22 25.61 46.00
N ASN A 2 6.89 26.09 47.19
CA ASN A 2 6.62 25.22 48.33
C ASN A 2 5.27 24.55 48.14
N VAL A 3 5.25 23.23 48.06
CA VAL A 3 4.04 22.42 48.07
C VAL A 3 3.64 22.18 49.51
N PRO A 4 2.38 22.44 49.94
CA PRO A 4 1.92 22.18 51.30
C PRO A 4 2.08 20.71 51.70
N GLN A 5 2.15 20.43 53.01
CA GLN A 5 2.06 19.06 53.48
C GLN A 5 0.76 18.39 53.05
N GLY A 6 0.82 17.14 52.64
CA GLY A 6 -0.35 16.43 52.13
C GLY A 6 0.00 15.14 51.40
N LYS A 7 -1.03 14.58 50.77
CA LYS A 7 -0.93 13.40 49.94
C LYS A 7 -1.06 13.80 48.46
N TYR A 8 -0.12 13.37 47.68
CA TYR A 8 -0.02 13.74 46.25
C TYR A 8 0.30 12.56 45.39
N SER A 9 -0.03 12.67 44.09
CA SER A 9 0.57 11.87 43.04
C SER A 9 1.13 12.81 41.98
N VAL A 10 2.26 12.49 41.42
CA VAL A 10 2.86 13.21 40.28
C VAL A 10 2.42 12.52 39.01
N ILE A 11 2.02 13.32 38.04
CA ILE A 11 1.64 12.86 36.71
C ILE A 11 2.66 13.40 35.71
N PHE A 12 3.34 12.51 35.03
CA PHE A 12 4.27 12.85 33.95
C PHE A 12 3.59 12.63 32.62
N PHE A 13 3.39 13.71 31.87
CA PHE A 13 2.91 13.63 30.48
C PHE A 13 4.11 13.51 29.54
N TYR A 14 4.04 12.56 28.63
CA TYR A 14 5.04 12.33 27.60
C TYR A 14 4.37 11.88 26.32
N ASP A 15 5.08 11.91 25.20
CA ASP A 15 4.57 11.41 23.92
C ASP A 15 4.58 9.88 23.91
N SER A 16 3.44 9.29 24.28
CA SER A 16 3.26 7.85 24.35
C SER A 16 3.17 7.15 22.97
N ALA A 17 3.13 7.91 21.89
CA ALA A 17 3.29 7.36 20.55
C ALA A 17 4.75 7.09 20.21
N LYS A 18 5.68 7.74 20.92
CA LYS A 18 7.12 7.70 20.65
C LYS A 18 7.93 7.06 21.78
N TYR A 19 7.46 7.15 23.00
CA TYR A 19 8.18 6.69 24.20
C TYR A 19 7.31 5.76 25.02
N SER A 20 7.96 4.83 25.73
CA SER A 20 7.36 4.00 26.78
C SER A 20 8.05 4.31 28.12
N SER A 21 7.33 4.15 29.24
CA SER A 21 7.95 4.25 30.55
C SER A 21 8.87 3.07 30.83
N THR A 22 9.96 3.31 31.55
CA THR A 22 10.85 2.24 32.03
C THR A 22 10.22 1.45 33.17
N THR A 23 10.83 0.30 33.52
CA THR A 23 10.33 -0.56 34.59
C THR A 23 10.24 0.19 35.90
N TYR A 24 9.03 0.25 36.49
CA TYR A 24 8.76 0.82 37.79
C TYR A 24 9.54 0.10 38.89
N LYS A 25 10.23 0.84 39.75
CA LYS A 25 11.01 0.38 40.92
C LYS A 25 11.79 -0.91 40.66
N LYS A 26 12.61 -0.91 39.62
CA LYS A 26 13.41 -2.07 39.21
C LYS A 26 14.34 -2.52 40.34
N SER A 27 14.26 -3.79 40.74
CA SER A 27 15.14 -4.37 41.75
C SER A 27 16.62 -4.28 41.35
N GLY A 28 17.46 -3.87 42.27
CA GLY A 28 18.90 -3.76 42.06
C GLY A 28 19.36 -2.43 41.44
N VAL A 29 18.45 -1.48 41.29
CA VAL A 29 18.72 -0.10 40.84
C VAL A 29 18.59 0.84 42.04
N SER A 30 19.43 1.88 42.12
CA SER A 30 19.32 2.88 43.18
C SER A 30 18.04 3.72 43.02
N GLU A 31 17.57 4.31 44.11
CA GLU A 31 16.42 5.23 44.15
C GLU A 31 16.56 6.41 43.15
N GLU A 32 17.81 6.84 42.92
CA GLU A 32 18.17 7.96 42.02
C GLU A 32 18.16 7.58 40.54
N GLN A 33 18.06 6.28 40.21
CA GLN A 33 18.10 5.75 38.87
C GLN A 33 16.84 4.94 38.53
N ASN A 34 15.88 4.99 39.40
CA ASN A 34 14.67 4.15 39.40
C ASN A 34 13.49 4.97 38.91
N SER A 35 12.61 4.40 38.13
CA SER A 35 11.36 5.07 37.75
C SER A 35 10.31 4.92 38.83
N ASP A 36 9.69 6.03 39.28
CA ASP A 36 8.68 6.08 40.34
C ASP A 36 7.24 6.10 39.85
N ALA A 37 7.03 6.05 38.54
CA ALA A 37 5.71 6.15 37.94
C ALA A 37 5.41 4.98 36.99
N ILE A 38 4.13 4.66 36.87
CA ILE A 38 3.61 3.62 35.96
C ILE A 38 2.58 4.21 35.00
N ASP A 39 2.51 3.68 33.81
CA ASP A 39 1.56 4.12 32.77
C ASP A 39 0.12 3.84 33.18
N LYS A 40 -0.73 4.86 33.03
CA LYS A 40 -2.17 4.81 33.25
C LYS A 40 -2.88 5.68 32.22
N THR A 41 -4.11 5.33 31.89
CA THR A 41 -5.01 6.24 31.18
C THR A 41 -5.47 7.33 32.15
N VAL A 42 -5.19 8.59 31.83
CA VAL A 42 -5.54 9.76 32.61
C VAL A 42 -6.43 10.67 31.78
N ASN A 43 -7.57 11.09 32.36
CA ASN A 43 -8.38 12.14 31.74
C ASN A 43 -7.81 13.51 32.14
N TYR A 44 -7.28 14.22 31.17
CA TYR A 44 -6.77 15.57 31.32
C TYR A 44 -7.43 16.50 30.31
N GLU A 45 -8.01 17.58 30.78
CA GLU A 45 -8.77 18.56 29.96
C GLU A 45 -9.86 17.91 29.07
N GLY A 46 -10.49 16.84 29.58
CA GLY A 46 -11.57 16.14 28.86
C GLY A 46 -11.10 15.16 27.79
N LYS A 47 -9.80 14.87 27.71
CA LYS A 47 -9.21 13.87 26.82
C LYS A 47 -8.54 12.76 27.62
N ASP A 48 -8.82 11.53 27.25
CA ASP A 48 -8.09 10.37 27.75
C ASP A 48 -6.75 10.23 27.03
N GLN A 49 -5.67 10.14 27.80
CA GLN A 49 -4.32 9.98 27.28
C GLN A 49 -3.47 9.13 28.23
N ILE A 50 -2.43 8.51 27.70
CA ILE A 50 -1.46 7.78 28.52
C ILE A 50 -0.54 8.78 29.21
N ALA A 51 -0.36 8.60 30.50
CA ALA A 51 0.60 9.34 31.31
C ALA A 51 1.16 8.42 32.39
N ALA A 52 2.39 8.65 32.84
CA ALA A 52 2.95 7.91 33.95
C ALA A 52 2.57 8.57 35.27
N VAL A 53 2.05 7.78 36.23
CA VAL A 53 1.53 8.26 37.53
C VAL A 53 2.22 7.56 38.65
N THR A 54 2.74 8.32 39.62
CA THR A 54 3.35 7.77 40.85
C THR A 54 2.29 7.12 41.76
N GLU A 55 2.72 6.27 42.66
CA GLU A 55 1.94 5.94 43.84
C GLU A 55 1.68 7.20 44.69
N GLU A 56 0.85 7.05 45.75
CA GLU A 56 0.60 8.15 46.67
C GLU A 56 1.89 8.53 47.44
N ILE A 57 2.28 9.77 47.29
CA ILE A 57 3.43 10.37 47.99
C ILE A 57 2.89 11.18 49.16
N VAL A 58 3.38 10.89 50.37
CA VAL A 58 3.06 11.67 51.56
C VAL A 58 4.14 12.70 51.77
N LEU A 59 3.84 13.97 51.54
CA LEU A 59 4.73 15.10 51.78
C LEU A 59 4.58 15.58 53.23
N SER A 60 5.63 15.46 54.00
CA SER A 60 5.75 15.94 55.36
C SER A 60 6.72 17.15 55.46
N ASP A 61 7.53 17.23 56.50
CA ASP A 61 8.48 18.34 56.74
C ASP A 61 9.78 18.24 55.91
N THR A 62 9.96 17.18 55.14
CA THR A 62 11.16 16.94 54.33
C THR A 62 10.87 17.03 52.84
N ASN A 63 11.83 17.58 52.08
CA ASN A 63 11.74 17.60 50.63
C ASN A 63 11.89 16.18 50.04
N GLN A 64 11.14 15.91 49.00
CA GLN A 64 11.30 14.71 48.19
C GLN A 64 12.00 15.11 46.87
N PHE A 65 13.19 14.55 46.62
CA PHE A 65 14.01 14.94 45.46
C PHE A 65 14.13 13.86 44.38
N ASN A 66 13.77 12.61 44.69
CA ASN A 66 13.98 11.43 43.84
C ASN A 66 12.65 10.91 43.30
N ILE A 67 11.81 11.82 42.77
CA ILE A 67 10.56 11.46 42.13
C ILE A 67 10.74 11.72 40.63
N ASP A 68 10.97 10.68 39.88
CA ASP A 68 11.27 10.80 38.47
C ASP A 68 10.57 9.75 37.60
N LEU A 69 10.67 9.93 36.30
CA LEU A 69 10.19 9.02 35.28
C LEU A 69 11.33 8.73 34.29
N GLY A 70 11.73 7.48 34.24
CA GLY A 70 12.52 6.99 33.10
C GLY A 70 11.63 6.74 31.90
N ILE A 71 12.02 7.24 30.74
CA ILE A 71 11.40 6.93 29.46
C ILE A 71 12.43 6.35 28.50
N VAL A 72 11.99 5.46 27.65
CA VAL A 72 12.77 4.87 26.56
C VAL A 72 12.03 5.08 25.26
N GLU A 73 12.75 5.36 24.21
CA GLU A 73 12.14 5.44 22.87
C GLU A 73 11.52 4.09 22.52
N ASP A 74 10.25 4.12 22.16
CA ASP A 74 9.53 2.92 21.73
C ASP A 74 9.95 2.59 20.30
N ALA A 75 10.72 1.52 20.17
CA ALA A 75 11.26 1.08 18.89
C ALA A 75 10.16 0.44 18.00
N LYS A 76 9.08 1.14 17.79
CA LYS A 76 8.03 0.71 16.85
C LYS A 76 8.55 0.83 15.42
N PHE A 77 8.69 -0.31 14.79
CA PHE A 77 9.01 -0.43 13.39
C PHE A 77 7.75 -0.78 12.62
N ASP A 78 7.47 -0.05 11.54
CA ASP A 78 6.23 -0.17 10.79
C ASP A 78 6.43 0.39 9.38
N LEU A 79 6.42 -0.48 8.37
CA LEU A 79 6.60 -0.13 6.98
C LEU A 79 5.39 -0.55 6.14
N ARG A 80 4.65 0.43 5.65
CA ARG A 80 3.50 0.23 4.78
C ARG A 80 3.85 0.31 3.30
N LEU A 81 3.24 -0.56 2.49
CA LEU A 81 3.32 -0.56 1.04
C LEU A 81 2.02 -0.07 0.40
N ASP A 82 2.11 0.91 -0.48
CA ASP A 82 1.04 1.28 -1.39
C ASP A 82 1.46 1.07 -2.85
N LYS A 83 0.74 0.21 -3.59
CA LYS A 83 0.95 -0.07 -5.00
C LYS A 83 -0.22 0.48 -5.80
N ILE A 84 0.05 1.22 -6.86
CA ILE A 84 -0.97 1.74 -7.78
C ILE A 84 -0.58 1.48 -9.24
N VAL A 85 -1.57 1.50 -10.14
CA VAL A 85 -1.32 1.68 -11.57
C VAL A 85 -1.09 3.16 -11.80
N GLN A 86 0.12 3.54 -12.18
CA GLN A 86 0.48 4.92 -12.49
C GLN A 86 -0.03 5.31 -13.87
N ALA A 87 0.31 4.52 -14.89
CA ALA A 87 -0.11 4.75 -16.26
C ALA A 87 -0.24 3.45 -17.06
N ILE A 88 -0.99 3.49 -18.15
CA ILE A 88 -1.04 2.45 -19.17
C ILE A 88 -0.80 3.10 -20.53
N THR A 89 0.22 2.63 -21.23
CA THR A 89 0.48 3.01 -22.62
C THR A 89 -0.04 1.92 -23.55
N VAL A 90 -0.93 2.27 -24.46
CA VAL A 90 -1.47 1.38 -25.47
C VAL A 90 -0.87 1.69 -26.83
N ASN A 91 -0.34 0.68 -27.50
CA ASN A 91 0.05 0.75 -28.91
C ASN A 91 -0.91 -0.13 -29.74
N ASN A 92 -1.65 0.48 -30.66
CA ASN A 92 -2.60 -0.21 -31.52
C ASN A 92 -2.07 -0.50 -32.93
N GLY A 93 -0.75 -0.42 -33.13
CA GLY A 93 -0.08 -0.59 -34.41
C GLY A 93 -0.07 0.65 -35.32
N LYS A 94 -0.85 1.69 -34.98
CA LYS A 94 -0.87 2.99 -35.69
C LYS A 94 -0.47 4.13 -34.78
N ASN A 95 -1.00 4.13 -33.56
CA ASN A 95 -0.82 5.18 -32.57
C ASN A 95 -0.37 4.57 -31.24
N THR A 96 0.40 5.34 -30.49
CA THR A 96 0.71 5.06 -29.10
C THR A 96 0.04 6.13 -28.25
N THR A 97 -0.75 5.71 -27.25
CA THR A 97 -1.48 6.61 -26.35
C THR A 97 -1.22 6.21 -24.92
N GLU A 98 -0.83 7.19 -24.10
CA GLU A 98 -0.68 7.01 -22.66
C GLU A 98 -1.94 7.48 -21.92
N HIS A 99 -2.32 6.71 -20.91
CA HIS A 99 -3.44 6.99 -19.99
C HIS A 99 -2.93 6.98 -18.56
N VAL A 100 -2.96 8.13 -17.91
CA VAL A 100 -2.53 8.28 -16.50
C VAL A 100 -3.70 7.96 -15.57
N TYR A 101 -3.49 7.10 -14.58
CA TYR A 101 -4.50 6.63 -13.64
C TYR A 101 -4.23 7.03 -12.20
N ASN A 102 -3.04 6.78 -11.67
CA ASN A 102 -2.69 6.97 -10.27
C ASN A 102 -3.73 6.34 -9.32
N SER A 103 -4.11 5.10 -9.55
CA SER A 103 -5.19 4.43 -8.83
C SER A 103 -4.95 2.94 -8.62
N LYS A 104 -5.68 2.34 -7.67
CA LYS A 104 -5.68 0.88 -7.42
C LYS A 104 -6.34 0.07 -8.55
N LEU A 105 -7.20 0.70 -9.33
CA LEU A 105 -7.87 0.07 -10.47
C LEU A 105 -7.82 1.01 -11.68
N ALA A 106 -7.11 0.57 -12.71
CA ALA A 106 -7.12 1.21 -14.02
C ALA A 106 -8.08 0.46 -14.96
N LYS A 107 -8.91 1.20 -15.69
CA LYS A 107 -9.79 0.64 -16.71
C LYS A 107 -9.35 1.12 -18.08
N ILE A 108 -9.05 0.18 -18.98
CA ILE A 108 -8.61 0.49 -20.33
C ILE A 108 -9.49 -0.22 -21.37
N ASP A 109 -10.00 0.55 -22.33
CA ASP A 109 -10.87 0.07 -23.39
C ASP A 109 -10.13 0.07 -24.73
N PHE A 110 -10.07 -1.08 -25.39
CA PHE A 110 -9.48 -1.26 -26.70
C PHE A 110 -10.54 -1.11 -27.80
N GLU A 111 -10.20 -0.45 -28.91
CA GLU A 111 -11.06 -0.45 -30.07
C GLU A 111 -11.12 -1.85 -30.68
N ALA A 112 -12.33 -2.38 -30.96
CA ALA A 112 -12.54 -3.74 -31.42
C ALA A 112 -11.69 -4.10 -32.66
N LYS A 113 -11.52 -3.18 -33.60
CA LYS A 113 -10.73 -3.38 -34.84
C LYS A 113 -9.23 -3.58 -34.61
N TYR A 114 -8.70 -3.16 -33.44
CA TYR A 114 -7.29 -3.28 -33.08
C TYR A 114 -7.05 -4.18 -31.87
N ALA A 115 -8.12 -4.75 -31.30
CA ALA A 115 -8.07 -5.51 -30.07
C ALA A 115 -7.01 -6.64 -30.11
N ASN A 116 -6.90 -7.35 -31.23
CA ASN A 116 -5.99 -8.49 -31.41
C ASN A 116 -4.58 -8.10 -31.91
N THR A 117 -4.32 -6.83 -32.14
CA THR A 117 -3.02 -6.36 -32.64
C THR A 117 -2.39 -5.29 -31.74
N SER A 118 -3.10 -4.94 -30.68
CA SER A 118 -2.61 -3.97 -29.71
C SER A 118 -1.65 -4.60 -28.72
N SER A 119 -0.83 -3.77 -28.13
CA SER A 119 -0.06 -4.08 -26.92
C SER A 119 -0.29 -3.02 -25.85
N MET A 120 -0.11 -3.38 -24.61
CA MET A 120 -0.11 -2.43 -23.50
C MET A 120 1.16 -2.57 -22.67
N VAL A 121 1.60 -1.44 -22.16
CA VAL A 121 2.65 -1.30 -21.17
C VAL A 121 2.00 -0.73 -19.92
N VAL A 122 2.09 -1.42 -18.82
CA VAL A 122 1.53 -1.01 -17.52
C VAL A 122 2.67 -0.57 -16.63
N GLU A 123 2.62 0.67 -16.18
CA GLU A 123 3.54 1.22 -15.19
C GLU A 123 2.89 1.19 -13.82
N TYR A 124 3.49 0.43 -12.90
CA TYR A 124 3.12 0.38 -11.51
C TYR A 124 4.06 1.25 -10.68
N LYS A 125 3.49 1.99 -9.74
CA LYS A 125 4.23 2.73 -8.73
C LYS A 125 4.01 2.11 -7.36
N PHE A 126 5.10 1.96 -6.62
CA PHE A 126 5.16 1.48 -5.25
C PHE A 126 5.60 2.63 -4.38
N THR A 127 4.83 2.94 -3.35
CA THR A 127 5.20 3.91 -2.33
C THR A 127 5.34 3.16 -1.02
N ILE A 128 6.53 3.19 -0.43
CA ILE A 128 6.83 2.60 0.86
C ILE A 128 6.92 3.73 1.86
N THR A 129 6.10 3.68 2.91
CA THR A 129 6.05 4.71 3.96
C THR A 129 6.44 4.09 5.29
N ASN A 130 7.30 4.74 6.05
CA ASN A 130 7.59 4.38 7.42
C ASN A 130 6.56 5.06 8.34
N GLU A 131 5.61 4.29 8.86
CA GLU A 131 4.57 4.74 9.82
C GLU A 131 5.02 4.53 11.27
N GLY A 132 6.16 3.89 11.48
CA GLY A 132 6.74 3.63 12.79
C GLY A 132 7.48 4.81 13.41
N GLY A 133 8.07 4.56 14.58
CA GLY A 133 8.85 5.53 15.34
C GLY A 133 10.37 5.45 15.12
N ILE A 134 10.85 4.41 14.46
CA ILE A 134 12.29 4.19 14.19
C ILE A 134 12.55 4.07 12.69
N ALA A 135 13.74 4.45 12.28
CA ALA A 135 14.19 4.30 10.90
C ALA A 135 14.40 2.83 10.53
N GLY A 136 14.19 2.50 9.27
CA GLY A 136 14.41 1.16 8.74
C GLY A 136 14.73 1.13 7.26
N TYR A 137 14.84 -0.09 6.74
CA TYR A 137 15.22 -0.38 5.37
C TYR A 137 14.31 -1.43 4.77
N VAL A 138 13.89 -1.23 3.53
CA VAL A 138 13.34 -2.29 2.70
C VAL A 138 14.50 -3.02 2.03
N LYS A 139 14.81 -4.20 2.50
CA LYS A 139 15.87 -5.03 1.92
C LYS A 139 15.46 -5.64 0.60
N LYS A 140 14.17 -5.95 0.46
CA LYS A 140 13.64 -6.53 -0.76
C LYS A 140 12.14 -6.29 -0.88
N LEU A 141 11.69 -5.85 -2.05
CA LEU A 141 10.30 -5.90 -2.49
C LEU A 141 10.09 -7.13 -3.35
N ALA A 142 8.91 -7.72 -3.29
CA ALA A 142 8.45 -8.78 -4.19
C ALA A 142 7.20 -8.34 -4.95
N ASP A 143 7.16 -8.57 -6.24
CA ASP A 143 5.96 -8.47 -7.07
C ASP A 143 5.60 -9.86 -7.61
N TYR A 144 4.36 -10.27 -7.40
CA TYR A 144 3.83 -11.57 -7.81
C TYR A 144 3.27 -11.45 -9.22
N LEU A 145 4.13 -11.67 -10.21
CA LEU A 145 3.83 -11.48 -11.62
C LEU A 145 2.60 -12.29 -12.06
N PRO A 146 1.50 -11.65 -12.47
CA PRO A 146 0.35 -12.36 -13.01
C PRO A 146 0.69 -12.97 -14.37
N THR A 147 0.09 -14.12 -14.69
CA THR A 147 0.36 -14.86 -15.94
C THR A 147 0.05 -14.06 -17.19
N GLU A 148 -0.82 -13.08 -17.09
CA GLU A 148 -1.26 -12.22 -18.18
C GLU A 148 -0.24 -11.13 -18.54
N LEU A 149 0.67 -10.80 -17.65
CA LEU A 149 1.70 -9.78 -17.85
C LEU A 149 3.08 -10.41 -18.02
N LYS A 150 3.98 -9.70 -18.69
CA LYS A 150 5.36 -10.12 -18.91
C LYS A 150 6.32 -9.10 -18.33
N PHE A 151 7.32 -9.61 -17.63
CA PHE A 151 8.47 -8.85 -17.17
C PHE A 151 9.52 -8.73 -18.29
N ASN A 152 10.20 -7.58 -18.34
CA ASN A 152 11.36 -7.34 -19.20
C ASN A 152 12.42 -6.59 -18.39
N SER A 153 13.57 -7.22 -18.17
CA SER A 153 14.69 -6.65 -17.40
C SER A 153 15.32 -5.42 -18.09
N GLU A 154 15.17 -5.27 -19.40
CA GLU A 154 15.68 -4.08 -20.10
C GLU A 154 14.92 -2.82 -19.73
N LEU A 155 13.62 -2.94 -19.43
CA LEU A 155 12.75 -1.87 -18.98
C LEU A 155 12.82 -1.63 -17.48
N ASN A 156 13.39 -2.58 -16.72
CA ASN A 156 13.34 -2.63 -15.26
C ASN A 156 14.73 -2.97 -14.69
N LYS A 157 15.67 -2.03 -14.73
CA LYS A 157 17.07 -2.28 -14.37
C LYS A 157 17.29 -2.65 -12.90
N ASP A 158 16.39 -2.19 -12.02
CA ASP A 158 16.46 -2.42 -10.58
C ASP A 158 15.65 -3.65 -10.13
N TRP A 159 15.04 -4.37 -11.10
CA TRP A 159 14.23 -5.55 -10.85
C TRP A 159 14.86 -6.79 -11.50
N TYR A 160 14.68 -7.95 -10.86
CA TYR A 160 15.16 -9.23 -11.37
C TYR A 160 14.18 -10.37 -11.10
N GLU A 161 14.18 -11.36 -11.98
CA GLU A 161 13.35 -12.56 -11.83
C GLU A 161 13.89 -13.46 -10.74
N GLY A 162 13.01 -13.89 -9.85
CA GLY A 162 13.24 -14.94 -8.89
C GLY A 162 12.63 -16.27 -9.36
N LYS A 163 12.17 -17.06 -8.41
CA LYS A 163 11.50 -18.33 -8.68
C LYS A 163 9.98 -18.13 -8.74
N ASP A 164 9.30 -19.01 -9.47
CA ASP A 164 7.83 -19.16 -9.44
C ASP A 164 7.04 -17.89 -9.81
N GLY A 165 7.54 -17.08 -10.76
CA GLY A 165 6.87 -15.87 -11.23
C GLY A 165 6.95 -14.71 -10.24
N VAL A 166 7.87 -14.75 -9.30
CA VAL A 166 8.14 -13.62 -8.39
C VAL A 166 9.28 -12.79 -8.97
N ILE A 167 9.11 -11.50 -9.04
CA ILE A 167 10.14 -10.53 -9.39
C ILE A 167 10.50 -9.67 -8.18
N TYR A 168 11.77 -9.39 -7.99
CA TYR A 168 12.30 -8.73 -6.81
C TYR A 168 12.97 -7.40 -7.15
N ASN A 169 12.92 -6.47 -6.21
CA ASN A 169 13.66 -5.21 -6.23
C ASN A 169 14.39 -5.05 -4.90
N ASP A 170 15.68 -4.74 -4.95
CA ASP A 170 16.52 -4.46 -3.79
C ASP A 170 17.23 -3.08 -3.86
N SER A 171 16.76 -2.21 -4.74
CA SER A 171 17.35 -0.87 -4.94
C SER A 171 17.29 0.00 -3.68
N LEU A 172 16.33 -0.26 -2.79
CA LEU A 172 16.18 0.43 -1.51
C LEU A 172 16.95 -0.25 -0.36
N ALA A 173 17.65 -1.37 -0.59
CA ALA A 173 18.27 -2.20 0.46
C ALA A 173 19.26 -1.45 1.37
N ASN A 174 19.84 -0.36 0.88
CA ASN A 174 20.76 0.51 1.62
C ASN A 174 20.23 1.95 1.78
N THR A 175 18.93 2.17 1.48
CA THR A 175 18.28 3.47 1.61
C THR A 175 17.52 3.51 2.93
N ILE A 176 17.91 4.40 3.83
CA ILE A 176 17.21 4.62 5.08
C ILE A 176 15.85 5.28 4.81
N ILE A 177 14.83 4.81 5.51
CA ILE A 177 13.48 5.40 5.51
C ILE A 177 13.21 5.83 6.96
N ASN A 178 13.27 7.14 7.20
CA ASN A 178 13.03 7.71 8.52
C ASN A 178 11.52 7.71 8.84
N PRO A 179 11.14 7.79 10.14
CA PRO A 179 9.75 7.98 10.55
C PRO A 179 9.03 9.08 9.76
N GLY A 180 7.87 8.74 9.17
CA GLY A 180 7.08 9.63 8.32
C GLY A 180 7.63 9.84 6.90
N GLU A 181 8.76 9.24 6.55
CA GLU A 181 9.35 9.33 5.21
C GLU A 181 8.76 8.27 4.29
N SER A 182 8.69 8.60 2.97
CA SER A 182 8.30 7.66 1.92
C SER A 182 9.38 7.55 0.86
N LYS A 183 9.49 6.36 0.25
CA LYS A 183 10.31 6.09 -0.94
C LYS A 183 9.45 5.47 -2.02
N GLU A 184 9.81 5.75 -3.27
CA GLU A 184 9.07 5.25 -4.42
C GLU A 184 9.98 4.42 -5.32
N VAL A 185 9.41 3.34 -5.89
CA VAL A 185 10.01 2.56 -6.99
C VAL A 185 8.93 2.29 -8.04
N THR A 186 9.35 2.04 -9.28
CA THR A 186 8.44 1.73 -10.39
C THR A 186 8.73 0.36 -10.96
N LEU A 187 7.69 -0.27 -11.56
CA LEU A 187 7.78 -1.52 -12.29
C LEU A 187 6.99 -1.41 -13.58
N ILE A 188 7.59 -1.78 -14.70
CA ILE A 188 6.98 -1.77 -16.01
C ILE A 188 6.72 -3.20 -16.47
N LEU A 189 5.44 -3.55 -16.67
CA LEU A 189 5.03 -4.83 -17.21
C LEU A 189 4.34 -4.67 -18.56
N THR A 190 4.43 -5.68 -19.40
CA THR A 190 3.92 -5.61 -20.79
C THR A 190 2.91 -6.72 -21.06
N LYS A 191 1.99 -6.48 -22.01
CA LYS A 191 1.08 -7.49 -22.54
C LYS A 191 0.82 -7.24 -24.01
N ASN A 192 0.91 -8.30 -24.81
CA ASN A 192 0.44 -8.30 -26.20
C ASN A 192 -0.97 -8.88 -26.23
N MET A 193 -1.90 -8.19 -26.86
CA MET A 193 -3.29 -8.62 -27.00
C MET A 193 -3.41 -9.51 -28.25
N ASN A 194 -3.70 -10.80 -28.07
CA ASN A 194 -3.68 -11.79 -29.15
C ASN A 194 -5.05 -12.45 -29.41
N GLY A 195 -6.13 -11.98 -28.75
CA GLY A 195 -7.47 -12.53 -28.95
C GLY A 195 -8.39 -12.38 -27.73
N ASP A 196 -9.53 -13.06 -27.78
CA ASP A 196 -10.64 -12.89 -26.83
C ASP A 196 -10.29 -13.26 -25.37
N GLY A 197 -9.28 -14.10 -25.14
CA GLY A 197 -8.81 -14.47 -23.80
C GLY A 197 -7.92 -13.42 -23.11
N ASP A 198 -7.58 -12.35 -23.81
CA ASP A 198 -6.63 -11.35 -23.31
C ASP A 198 -7.30 -10.20 -22.54
N PHE A 199 -8.62 -10.17 -22.53
CA PHE A 199 -9.41 -9.16 -21.82
C PHE A 199 -9.90 -9.66 -20.47
N GLY A 200 -10.17 -8.75 -19.58
CA GLY A 200 -10.66 -9.04 -18.23
C GLY A 200 -9.87 -8.31 -17.15
N LEU A 201 -10.05 -8.77 -15.93
CA LEU A 201 -9.37 -8.21 -14.76
C LEU A 201 -8.02 -8.90 -14.56
N ILE A 202 -6.95 -8.11 -14.56
CA ILE A 202 -5.59 -8.53 -14.24
C ILE A 202 -5.29 -8.07 -12.84
N ASN A 203 -5.06 -9.01 -11.93
CA ASN A 203 -4.72 -8.72 -10.54
C ASN A 203 -3.20 -8.80 -10.39
N ASN A 204 -2.57 -7.72 -9.95
CA ASN A 204 -1.15 -7.70 -9.67
C ASN A 204 -0.89 -7.24 -8.22
N SER A 205 -0.25 -8.08 -7.43
CA SER A 205 0.04 -7.84 -6.02
C SER A 205 1.53 -7.83 -5.73
N ALA A 206 1.89 -7.17 -4.65
CA ALA A 206 3.26 -7.07 -4.18
C ALA A 206 3.29 -6.98 -2.66
N GLU A 207 4.46 -7.25 -2.08
CA GLU A 207 4.69 -7.07 -0.65
C GLU A 207 6.11 -6.60 -0.36
N ILE A 208 6.31 -6.05 0.84
CA ILE A 208 7.64 -5.89 1.42
C ILE A 208 8.13 -7.27 1.84
N TYR A 209 9.12 -7.80 1.14
CA TYR A 209 9.56 -9.19 1.30
C TYR A 209 10.62 -9.37 2.39
N GLU A 210 11.49 -8.38 2.55
CA GLU A 210 12.54 -8.37 3.58
C GLU A 210 12.74 -6.95 4.08
N THR A 211 12.86 -6.78 5.41
CA THR A 211 13.13 -5.51 6.07
C THR A 211 14.31 -5.63 7.03
N SER A 212 14.86 -4.50 7.47
CA SER A 212 15.76 -4.42 8.62
C SER A 212 15.69 -3.06 9.28
N ASN A 213 16.08 -3.01 10.54
CA ASN A 213 16.33 -1.80 11.31
C ASN A 213 17.48 -2.05 12.31
N ASP A 214 18.04 -0.99 12.88
CA ASP A 214 19.21 -1.10 13.77
C ASP A 214 18.88 -1.71 15.14
N TYR A 215 17.59 -1.83 15.47
CA TYR A 215 17.12 -2.34 16.76
C TYR A 215 16.72 -3.83 16.70
N GLY A 216 16.64 -4.42 15.51
CA GLY A 216 16.10 -5.77 15.33
C GLY A 216 14.61 -5.87 15.68
N ALA A 217 13.90 -4.74 15.69
CA ALA A 217 12.46 -4.70 15.96
C ALA A 217 11.69 -5.34 14.81
N LEU A 218 10.65 -6.10 15.16
CA LEU A 218 9.69 -6.62 14.19
C LEU A 218 8.72 -5.52 13.79
N ASP A 219 8.15 -5.64 12.61
CA ASP A 219 7.03 -4.80 12.18
C ASP A 219 5.82 -5.02 13.09
N VAL A 220 5.08 -3.94 13.39
CA VAL A 220 4.05 -3.99 14.45
C VAL A 220 2.79 -4.72 14.05
N ASP A 221 2.44 -4.75 12.78
CA ASP A 221 1.20 -5.33 12.27
C ASP A 221 1.35 -6.14 10.98
N SER A 222 2.59 -6.31 10.49
CA SER A 222 2.89 -7.13 9.33
C SER A 222 4.10 -8.05 9.53
N THR A 223 4.18 -9.11 8.72
CA THR A 223 5.28 -10.07 8.68
C THR A 223 5.83 -10.15 7.27
N PRO A 224 6.99 -9.56 6.98
CA PRO A 224 7.53 -9.52 5.62
C PRO A 224 7.64 -10.89 4.96
N GLY A 225 7.21 -10.99 3.70
CA GLY A 225 7.35 -12.18 2.87
C GLY A 225 6.37 -13.32 3.17
N ASN A 226 5.27 -13.08 3.88
CA ASN A 226 4.28 -14.10 4.28
C ASN A 226 3.04 -14.17 3.35
N LYS A 227 2.87 -13.21 2.41
CA LYS A 227 1.73 -13.08 1.48
C LYS A 227 0.37 -12.88 2.17
N ALA A 228 0.35 -12.33 3.37
CA ALA A 228 -0.88 -12.06 4.09
C ALA A 228 -1.56 -10.80 3.52
N THR A 229 -2.69 -10.99 2.87
CA THR A 229 -3.40 -9.92 2.13
C THR A 229 -4.13 -8.91 3.02
N ASN A 230 -4.16 -9.14 4.32
CA ASN A 230 -4.74 -8.25 5.34
C ASN A 230 -3.70 -7.42 6.09
N GLU A 231 -2.42 -7.55 5.74
CA GLU A 231 -1.32 -6.78 6.29
C GLU A 231 -1.03 -5.57 5.40
N ASP A 232 -0.46 -4.50 5.95
CA ASP A 232 -0.25 -3.26 5.23
C ASP A 232 1.06 -3.22 4.44
N ASP A 233 1.94 -4.19 4.65
CA ASP A 233 3.11 -4.46 3.81
C ASP A 233 2.75 -5.16 2.48
N TYR A 234 1.47 -5.57 2.29
CA TYR A 234 0.94 -6.19 1.09
C TYR A 234 -0.01 -5.24 0.35
N SER A 235 0.15 -5.11 -0.96
CA SER A 235 -0.65 -4.18 -1.77
C SER A 235 -0.96 -4.73 -3.15
N THR A 236 -2.18 -4.45 -3.65
CA THR A 236 -2.67 -4.88 -4.96
C THR A 236 -3.05 -3.68 -5.81
N ALA A 237 -2.70 -3.72 -7.10
CA ALA A 237 -3.17 -2.77 -8.12
C ALA A 237 -3.58 -3.52 -9.38
N ASN A 238 -4.76 -3.21 -9.91
CA ASN A 238 -5.45 -4.02 -10.90
C ASN A 238 -5.65 -3.26 -12.20
N VAL A 239 -5.66 -4.00 -13.31
CA VAL A 239 -6.02 -3.48 -14.63
C VAL A 239 -7.24 -4.22 -15.15
N LEU A 240 -8.31 -3.51 -15.48
CA LEU A 240 -9.45 -4.04 -16.20
C LEU A 240 -9.32 -3.67 -17.69
N ALA A 241 -8.93 -4.64 -18.49
CA ALA A 241 -8.87 -4.50 -19.95
C ALA A 241 -10.19 -4.94 -20.58
N SER A 242 -10.79 -4.11 -21.43
CA SER A 242 -12.04 -4.41 -22.11
C SER A 242 -12.01 -3.96 -23.58
N VAL A 243 -12.96 -4.47 -24.38
CA VAL A 243 -13.17 -4.04 -25.77
C VAL A 243 -14.37 -3.12 -25.82
N LYS A 244 -14.24 -1.99 -26.52
CA LYS A 244 -15.39 -1.11 -26.79
C LYS A 244 -16.41 -1.85 -27.66
N THR A 245 -17.50 -2.31 -27.05
CA THR A 245 -18.60 -3.03 -27.73
C THR A 245 -19.56 -2.10 -28.42
N GLY A 246 -19.57 -0.80 -28.11
CA GLY A 246 -20.50 0.17 -28.65
C GLY A 246 -20.50 0.25 -30.20
N ASP A 247 -19.33 0.25 -30.79
CA ASP A 247 -19.19 0.33 -32.25
C ASP A 247 -19.67 -0.97 -32.94
N VAL A 248 -19.38 -2.14 -32.34
CA VAL A 248 -19.81 -3.43 -32.87
C VAL A 248 -21.32 -3.58 -32.80
N VAL A 249 -21.95 -3.16 -31.71
CA VAL A 249 -23.42 -3.20 -31.58
C VAL A 249 -24.10 -2.28 -32.57
N ILE A 250 -23.59 -1.06 -32.80
CA ILE A 250 -24.11 -0.11 -33.76
C ILE A 250 -24.02 -0.68 -35.19
N TYR A 251 -22.86 -1.21 -35.58
CA TYR A 251 -22.67 -1.80 -36.93
C TYR A 251 -23.52 -3.04 -37.14
N THR A 252 -23.62 -3.96 -36.20
CA THR A 252 -24.47 -5.15 -36.32
C THR A 252 -25.96 -4.79 -36.37
N THR A 253 -26.40 -3.83 -35.56
CA THR A 253 -27.78 -3.34 -35.58
C THR A 253 -28.10 -2.67 -36.91
N LEU A 254 -27.20 -1.87 -37.47
CA LEU A 254 -27.33 -1.20 -38.74
C LEU A 254 -27.41 -2.20 -39.89
N VAL A 255 -26.54 -3.22 -39.92
CA VAL A 255 -26.55 -4.30 -40.94
C VAL A 255 -27.84 -5.09 -40.85
N LEU A 256 -28.30 -5.49 -39.68
CA LEU A 256 -29.56 -6.23 -39.51
C LEU A 256 -30.77 -5.40 -39.96
N THR A 257 -30.75 -4.09 -39.66
CA THR A 257 -31.83 -3.17 -40.12
C THR A 257 -31.87 -3.06 -41.63
N VAL A 258 -30.72 -2.93 -42.31
CA VAL A 258 -30.64 -2.89 -43.77
C VAL A 258 -31.14 -4.22 -44.41
N ILE A 259 -30.74 -5.37 -43.86
CA ILE A 259 -31.21 -6.68 -44.31
C ILE A 259 -32.73 -6.80 -44.16
N ALA A 260 -33.30 -6.35 -43.04
CA ALA A 260 -34.73 -6.37 -42.79
C ALA A 260 -35.49 -5.49 -43.81
N ILE A 261 -35.00 -4.27 -44.09
CA ILE A 261 -35.62 -3.35 -45.07
C ILE A 261 -35.59 -3.95 -46.47
N VAL A 262 -34.45 -4.50 -46.89
CA VAL A 262 -34.30 -5.16 -48.21
C VAL A 262 -35.21 -6.38 -48.30
N GLY A 263 -35.28 -7.20 -47.25
CA GLY A 263 -36.17 -8.38 -47.20
C GLY A 263 -37.64 -8.02 -47.31
N VAL A 264 -38.09 -6.98 -46.60
CA VAL A 264 -39.47 -6.46 -46.74
C VAL A 264 -39.74 -5.88 -48.13
N GLY A 265 -38.77 -5.16 -48.70
CA GLY A 265 -38.87 -4.61 -50.05
C GLY A 265 -39.04 -5.73 -51.10
N ILE A 266 -38.24 -6.78 -51.05
CA ILE A 266 -38.34 -7.96 -51.95
C ILE A 266 -39.69 -8.68 -51.77
N TYR A 267 -40.14 -8.86 -50.52
CA TYR A 267 -41.45 -9.46 -50.23
C TYR A 267 -42.60 -8.66 -50.83
N MET A 268 -42.60 -7.33 -50.72
CA MET A 268 -43.61 -6.43 -51.24
C MET A 268 -43.63 -6.45 -52.78
N ILE A 269 -42.46 -6.51 -53.43
CA ILE A 269 -42.37 -6.62 -54.92
C ILE A 269 -42.92 -7.96 -55.35
N LYS A 270 -42.57 -9.09 -54.75
CA LYS A 270 -43.12 -10.40 -55.05
C LYS A 270 -44.60 -10.46 -54.86
N LYS A 271 -45.19 -9.85 -53.87
CA LYS A 271 -46.63 -9.82 -53.65
C LYS A 271 -47.37 -8.98 -54.69
N LYS A 272 -46.75 -7.90 -55.21
CA LYS A 272 -47.33 -7.11 -56.31
C LYS A 272 -47.29 -7.79 -57.70
N VAL A 273 -46.33 -8.70 -57.93
CA VAL A 273 -46.17 -9.42 -59.21
C VAL A 273 -47.02 -10.67 -59.25
N LEU A 274 -47.58 -11.14 -58.15
CA LEU A 274 -48.42 -12.32 -58.01
C LEU A 274 -49.93 -12.01 -57.92
N ILE A 275 -50.34 -10.74 -58.10
CA ILE A 275 -51.71 -10.24 -58.27
C ILE A 275 -51.84 -9.71 -59.72
#